data_139a992f9eaa89db0ffd1fcbd4ffb5ed
#
_entry.id   139a992f9eaa89db0ffd1fcbd4ffb5ed
#
_cell.length_a   1.000
_cell.length_b   1.000
_cell.length_c   1.000
_cell.angle_alpha   90.00
_cell.angle_beta   90.00
_cell.angle_gamma   90.00
#
_symmetry.space_group_name_H-M   'P 1'
#
loop_
_entity.id
_entity.type
_entity.pdbx_description
1 polymer ?
#
loop_
_entity_poly.entity_id
_entity_poly.type
_entity_poly.pdbx_seq_one_letter_code
_entity_poly.pdbx_strand_id
1 'polypeptide(L)'
;MHGYGGGLALGLSLAFLISSMFIWWRDVIREGTLEGQHTSMVQLGLRFGMLLFIASEVMFFVAFFWAFFWASLAPVPEIGSVWPPQGVEVLNAWEVPFLNTLILLSSGASVTWAHHAMIAGNRSQTVAALVFTVGLAVVFTGLQVFEYLNAGFTISDGIYGSTFYMATGFHGFHVMLGTAFLAVCLVRVLAYHFTRQHHFGFEAAAWYWHFVDVVWLFLFVSIYWWGGAHLSIACCKLKHCKALLLQTEKLERAA
;
A
#
# COMPACT_ATOMS: atom_id res chain seq x y z
N MET A 1 4.14 8.15 24.78
CA MET A 1 5.05 8.21 25.95
C MET A 1 4.34 8.96 27.07
N HIS A 2 3.69 8.24 27.97
CA HIS A 2 2.82 8.80 29.02
C HIS A 2 3.63 9.36 30.23
N GLY A 3 4.50 10.34 29.99
CA GLY A 3 5.26 11.01 31.08
C GLY A 3 6.43 10.24 31.70
N TYR A 4 6.61 8.97 31.34
CA TYR A 4 7.74 8.15 31.78
C TYR A 4 8.85 8.23 30.73
N GLY A 5 10.08 8.56 31.14
CA GLY A 5 11.25 8.78 30.28
C GLY A 5 11.71 7.55 29.46
N GLY A 6 10.80 6.88 28.75
CA GLY A 6 11.03 5.65 27.99
C GLY A 6 11.63 5.82 26.59
N GLY A 7 11.98 7.03 26.16
CA GLY A 7 12.51 7.26 24.80
C GLY A 7 13.78 6.50 24.49
N LEU A 8 14.71 6.46 25.45
CA LEU A 8 15.95 5.70 25.31
C LEU A 8 15.68 4.19 25.24
N ALA A 9 14.82 3.67 26.13
CA ALA A 9 14.45 2.25 26.14
C ALA A 9 13.76 1.84 24.83
N LEU A 10 12.86 2.67 24.31
CA LEU A 10 12.20 2.45 23.02
C LEU A 10 13.23 2.44 21.88
N GLY A 11 14.15 3.40 21.84
CA GLY A 11 15.19 3.47 20.81
C GLY A 11 16.12 2.25 20.85
N LEU A 12 16.58 1.83 22.04
CA LEU A 12 17.42 0.65 22.20
C LEU A 12 16.68 -0.64 21.81
N SER A 13 15.41 -0.79 22.21
CA SER A 13 14.60 -1.96 21.87
C SER A 13 14.37 -2.06 20.36
N LEU A 14 14.09 -0.94 19.70
CA LEU A 14 13.91 -0.89 18.24
C LEU A 14 15.20 -1.19 17.50
N ALA A 15 16.33 -0.65 17.95
CA ALA A 15 17.65 -0.94 17.38
C ALA A 15 18.01 -2.42 17.52
N PHE A 16 17.74 -3.03 18.69
CA PHE A 16 17.94 -4.46 18.91
C PHE A 16 17.05 -5.32 18.02
N LEU A 17 15.76 -4.97 17.87
CA LEU A 17 14.83 -5.66 17.00
C LEU A 17 15.31 -5.64 15.55
N ILE A 18 15.64 -4.45 15.03
CA ILE A 18 16.12 -4.29 13.64
C ILE A 18 17.42 -5.08 13.42
N SER A 19 18.34 -5.03 14.38
CA SER A 19 19.60 -5.79 14.31
C SER A 19 19.36 -7.30 14.29
N SER A 20 18.44 -7.80 15.12
CA SER A 20 18.07 -9.22 15.16
C SER A 20 17.43 -9.66 13.84
N MET A 21 16.54 -8.85 13.27
CA MET A 21 15.93 -9.11 11.95
C MET A 21 17.00 -9.15 10.85
N PHE A 22 17.93 -8.21 10.85
CA PHE A 22 19.03 -8.18 9.87
C PHE A 22 19.91 -9.43 9.95
N ILE A 23 20.30 -9.84 11.17
CA ILE A 23 21.10 -11.04 11.39
C ILE A 23 20.34 -12.29 10.92
N TRP A 24 19.06 -12.41 11.27
CA TRP A 24 18.21 -13.52 10.86
C TRP A 24 18.16 -13.65 9.33
N TRP A 25 17.82 -12.58 8.62
CA TRP A 25 17.73 -12.62 7.16
C TRP A 25 19.08 -12.85 6.49
N ARG A 26 20.17 -12.33 7.06
CA ARG A 26 21.52 -12.64 6.61
C ARG A 26 21.79 -14.14 6.68
N ASP A 27 21.45 -14.76 7.80
CA ASP A 27 21.71 -16.19 8.01
C ASP A 27 20.85 -17.05 7.09
N VAL A 28 19.56 -16.74 6.88
CA VAL A 28 18.71 -17.39 5.88
C VAL A 28 19.32 -17.32 4.47
N ILE A 29 19.89 -16.17 4.09
CA ILE A 29 20.55 -16.01 2.79
C ILE A 29 21.81 -16.87 2.72
N ARG A 30 22.62 -16.96 3.80
CA ARG A 30 23.81 -17.80 3.84
C ARG A 30 23.47 -19.27 3.73
N GLU A 31 22.54 -19.75 4.52
CA GLU A 31 22.07 -21.14 4.51
C GLU A 31 21.56 -21.56 3.13
N GLY A 32 20.77 -20.68 2.48
CA GLY A 32 20.20 -20.96 1.16
C GLY A 32 21.17 -20.84 -0.01
N THR A 33 22.22 -19.98 0.11
CA THR A 33 23.09 -19.64 -1.03
C THR A 33 24.46 -20.31 -0.92
N LEU A 34 25.04 -20.34 0.28
CA LEU A 34 26.44 -20.79 0.50
C LEU A 34 26.52 -22.19 1.10
N GLU A 35 25.58 -22.53 1.96
CA GLU A 35 25.62 -23.77 2.74
C GLU A 35 24.76 -24.90 2.12
N GLY A 36 23.91 -24.57 1.13
CA GLY A 36 23.08 -25.57 0.43
C GLY A 36 22.00 -26.21 1.30
N GLN A 37 21.64 -25.62 2.44
CA GLN A 37 20.69 -26.16 3.41
C GLN A 37 19.23 -26.13 2.88
N HIS A 38 18.94 -25.34 1.86
CA HIS A 38 17.61 -25.26 1.26
C HIS A 38 17.33 -26.42 0.31
N THR A 39 17.12 -27.59 0.86
CA THR A 39 16.67 -28.77 0.11
C THR A 39 15.29 -28.55 -0.52
N SER A 40 14.86 -29.41 -1.45
CA SER A 40 13.54 -29.28 -2.09
C SER A 40 12.37 -29.29 -1.10
N MET A 41 12.48 -30.07 -0.02
CA MET A 41 11.46 -30.10 1.05
C MET A 41 11.46 -28.79 1.87
N VAL A 42 12.62 -28.23 2.18
CA VAL A 42 12.73 -26.94 2.85
C VAL A 42 12.17 -25.82 1.98
N GLN A 43 12.46 -25.80 0.69
CA GLN A 43 11.90 -24.82 -0.25
C GLN A 43 10.38 -24.92 -0.34
N LEU A 44 9.81 -26.14 -0.34
CA LEU A 44 8.36 -26.34 -0.29
C LEU A 44 7.76 -25.78 1.00
N GLY A 45 8.38 -26.06 2.14
CA GLY A 45 7.98 -25.48 3.44
C GLY A 45 8.03 -23.96 3.47
N LEU A 46 9.09 -23.37 2.89
CA LEU A 46 9.22 -21.91 2.79
C LEU A 46 8.14 -21.28 1.87
N ARG A 47 7.76 -21.96 0.78
CA ARG A 47 6.64 -21.51 -0.08
C ARG A 47 5.33 -21.50 0.68
N PHE A 48 4.99 -22.57 1.39
CA PHE A 48 3.80 -22.60 2.23
C PHE A 48 3.85 -21.55 3.34
N GLY A 49 5.01 -21.36 3.98
CA GLY A 49 5.20 -20.31 4.96
C GLY A 49 4.94 -18.91 4.39
N MET A 50 5.43 -18.63 3.18
CA MET A 50 5.18 -17.34 2.51
C MET A 50 3.72 -17.14 2.14
N LEU A 51 3.02 -18.18 1.66
CA LEU A 51 1.58 -18.11 1.36
C LEU A 51 0.77 -17.84 2.63
N LEU A 52 1.07 -18.51 3.74
CA LEU A 52 0.40 -18.27 5.02
C LEU A 52 0.71 -16.89 5.58
N PHE A 53 1.94 -16.40 5.39
CA PHE A 53 2.30 -15.03 5.76
C PHE A 53 1.47 -14.02 4.97
N ILE A 54 1.38 -14.14 3.64
CA ILE A 54 0.54 -13.27 2.81
C ILE A 54 -0.93 -13.37 3.23
N ALA A 55 -1.44 -14.56 3.53
CA ALA A 55 -2.80 -14.72 4.03
C ALA A 55 -3.04 -13.97 5.35
N SER A 56 -2.06 -13.97 6.27
CA SER A 56 -2.15 -13.19 7.51
C SER A 56 -2.17 -11.68 7.25
N GLU A 57 -1.38 -11.20 6.30
CA GLU A 57 -1.35 -9.79 5.89
C GLU A 57 -2.67 -9.36 5.21
N VAL A 58 -3.27 -10.23 4.40
CA VAL A 58 -4.62 -10.00 3.87
C VAL A 58 -5.62 -9.81 5.00
N MET A 59 -5.62 -10.68 6.02
CA MET A 59 -6.51 -10.57 7.16
C MET A 59 -6.26 -9.30 7.98
N PHE A 60 -5.01 -8.85 8.07
CA PHE A 60 -4.65 -7.57 8.67
C PHE A 60 -5.32 -6.40 7.93
N PHE A 61 -5.26 -6.35 6.60
CA PHE A 61 -5.94 -5.32 5.82
C PHE A 61 -7.47 -5.43 5.87
N VAL A 62 -8.03 -6.63 5.95
CA VAL A 62 -9.49 -6.82 6.13
C VAL A 62 -9.99 -6.05 7.37
N ALA A 63 -9.22 -5.98 8.45
CA ALA A 63 -9.62 -5.22 9.64
C ALA A 63 -9.74 -3.70 9.35
N PHE A 64 -8.83 -3.12 8.57
CA PHE A 64 -8.91 -1.69 8.19
C PHE A 64 -10.06 -1.42 7.21
N PHE A 65 -10.27 -2.30 6.23
CA PHE A 65 -11.43 -2.20 5.35
C PHE A 65 -12.74 -2.35 6.10
N TRP A 66 -12.80 -3.26 7.07
CA TRP A 66 -13.96 -3.38 7.94
C TRP A 66 -14.24 -2.07 8.69
N ALA A 67 -13.25 -1.47 9.31
CA ALA A 67 -13.40 -0.21 10.02
C ALA A 67 -13.88 0.92 9.09
N PHE A 68 -13.33 0.99 7.88
CA PHE A 68 -13.76 1.96 6.87
C PHE A 68 -15.21 1.74 6.44
N PHE A 69 -15.58 0.50 6.07
CA PHE A 69 -16.95 0.20 5.63
C PHE A 69 -17.97 0.31 6.75
N TRP A 70 -17.60 -0.05 7.98
CA TRP A 70 -18.44 0.17 9.15
C TRP A 70 -18.83 1.65 9.31
N ALA A 71 -17.85 2.55 9.19
CA ALA A 71 -18.08 3.98 9.34
C ALA A 71 -18.82 4.59 8.14
N SER A 72 -18.52 4.12 6.93
CA SER A 72 -19.03 4.72 5.70
C SER A 72 -20.42 4.25 5.28
N LEU A 73 -20.80 3.00 5.58
CA LEU A 73 -22.11 2.44 5.23
C LEU A 73 -23.22 2.87 6.21
N ALA A 74 -22.86 3.11 7.48
CA ALA A 74 -23.81 3.54 8.51
C ALA A 74 -23.25 4.75 9.29
N PRO A 75 -23.15 5.94 8.66
CA PRO A 75 -22.59 7.12 9.31
C PRO A 75 -23.43 7.51 10.53
N VAL A 76 -22.75 7.71 11.67
CA VAL A 76 -23.39 8.07 12.94
C VAL A 76 -23.91 9.51 12.94
N PRO A 77 -24.94 9.86 13.76
CA PRO A 77 -25.51 11.21 13.80
C PRO A 77 -24.50 12.29 14.15
N GLU A 78 -23.47 11.98 14.93
CA GLU A 78 -22.41 12.91 15.37
C GLU A 78 -21.61 13.50 14.20
N ILE A 79 -21.52 12.79 13.06
CA ILE A 79 -20.89 13.28 11.82
C ILE A 79 -21.91 13.77 10.79
N GLY A 80 -23.17 13.96 11.19
CA GLY A 80 -24.27 14.46 10.34
C GLY A 80 -24.95 13.37 9.51
N SER A 81 -24.75 12.07 9.83
CA SER A 81 -25.33 10.90 9.11
C SER A 81 -25.03 10.90 7.60
N VAL A 82 -23.92 11.51 7.19
CA VAL A 82 -23.49 11.62 5.80
C VAL A 82 -22.03 11.15 5.69
N TRP A 83 -21.70 10.46 4.60
CA TRP A 83 -20.33 10.09 4.28
C TRP A 83 -19.91 10.65 2.92
N PRO A 84 -18.72 11.23 2.78
CA PRO A 84 -17.79 11.67 3.84
C PRO A 84 -18.41 12.73 4.76
N PRO A 85 -17.88 12.93 6.00
CA PRO A 85 -18.36 13.96 6.92
C PRO A 85 -18.31 15.35 6.30
N GLN A 86 -19.28 16.22 6.69
CA GLN A 86 -19.31 17.58 6.18
C GLN A 86 -18.08 18.37 6.61
N GLY A 87 -17.47 19.09 5.66
CA GLY A 87 -16.28 19.92 5.90
C GLY A 87 -14.94 19.23 5.64
N VAL A 88 -14.94 17.94 5.29
CA VAL A 88 -13.72 17.23 4.85
C VAL A 88 -13.54 17.41 3.35
N GLU A 89 -12.41 17.99 2.93
CA GLU A 89 -12.03 18.09 1.52
C GLU A 89 -11.44 16.78 1.04
N VAL A 90 -12.24 15.97 0.37
CA VAL A 90 -11.84 14.65 -0.13
C VAL A 90 -10.89 14.79 -1.31
N LEU A 91 -9.86 13.95 -1.35
CA LEU A 91 -8.92 13.88 -2.46
C LEU A 91 -9.60 13.40 -3.75
N ASN A 92 -9.22 14.00 -4.88
CA ASN A 92 -9.73 13.58 -6.18
C ASN A 92 -9.06 12.25 -6.60
N ALA A 93 -9.84 11.18 -6.67
CA ALA A 93 -9.34 9.85 -7.04
C ALA A 93 -8.64 9.80 -8.41
N TRP A 94 -9.07 10.65 -9.36
CA TRP A 94 -8.61 10.62 -10.76
C TRP A 94 -7.34 11.45 -11.04
N GLU A 95 -6.75 12.03 -10.03
CA GLU A 95 -5.48 12.76 -10.08
C GLU A 95 -4.31 11.88 -9.65
N VAL A 96 -3.66 12.23 -8.53
CA VAL A 96 -2.50 11.50 -8.01
C VAL A 96 -2.79 10.03 -7.69
N PRO A 97 -3.93 9.64 -7.07
CA PRO A 97 -4.21 8.25 -6.78
C PRO A 97 -4.34 7.37 -8.03
N PHE A 98 -4.93 7.89 -9.10
CA PHE A 98 -5.02 7.16 -10.37
C PHE A 98 -3.64 6.99 -11.02
N LEU A 99 -2.80 8.04 -11.01
CA LEU A 99 -1.42 7.95 -11.49
C LEU A 99 -0.63 6.90 -10.67
N ASN A 100 -0.77 6.91 -9.36
CA ASN A 100 -0.18 5.91 -8.47
C ASN A 100 -0.62 4.49 -8.81
N THR A 101 -1.88 4.30 -9.18
CA THR A 101 -2.40 3.00 -9.63
C THR A 101 -1.69 2.53 -10.90
N LEU A 102 -1.52 3.40 -11.90
CA LEU A 102 -0.80 3.05 -13.14
C LEU A 102 0.67 2.71 -12.89
N ILE A 103 1.34 3.46 -12.02
CA ILE A 103 2.73 3.23 -11.64
C ILE A 103 2.88 1.86 -10.97
N LEU A 104 2.02 1.55 -10.01
CA LEU A 104 2.12 0.32 -9.23
C LEU A 104 1.81 -0.90 -10.11
N LEU A 105 0.75 -0.87 -10.91
CA LEU A 105 0.43 -1.94 -11.87
C LEU A 105 1.55 -2.16 -12.90
N SER A 106 2.19 -1.08 -13.38
CA SER A 106 3.34 -1.18 -14.28
C SER A 106 4.53 -1.83 -13.57
N SER A 107 4.72 -1.57 -12.27
CA SER A 107 5.76 -2.21 -11.47
C SER A 107 5.48 -3.70 -11.24
N GLY A 108 4.21 -4.09 -11.08
CA GLY A 108 3.78 -5.49 -11.02
C GLY A 108 4.07 -6.26 -12.34
N ALA A 109 3.82 -5.62 -13.48
CA ALA A 109 4.18 -6.18 -14.77
C ALA A 109 5.71 -6.32 -14.93
N SER A 110 6.49 -5.34 -14.48
CA SER A 110 7.95 -5.36 -14.59
C SER A 110 8.61 -6.39 -13.65
N VAL A 111 8.07 -6.64 -12.45
CA VAL A 111 8.57 -7.72 -11.59
C VAL A 111 8.27 -9.09 -12.17
N THR A 112 7.15 -9.27 -12.85
CA THR A 112 6.82 -10.48 -13.58
C THR A 112 7.79 -10.69 -14.76
N TRP A 113 8.10 -9.65 -15.51
CA TRP A 113 9.15 -9.71 -16.54
C TRP A 113 10.50 -10.12 -15.94
N ALA A 114 10.91 -9.54 -14.80
CA ALA A 114 12.14 -9.93 -14.10
C ALA A 114 12.17 -11.41 -13.75
N HIS A 115 11.04 -11.97 -13.29
CA HIS A 115 10.92 -13.40 -12.95
C HIS A 115 11.07 -14.29 -14.18
N HIS A 116 10.37 -14.00 -15.27
CA HIS A 116 10.51 -14.76 -16.51
C HIS A 116 11.93 -14.68 -17.10
N ALA A 117 12.55 -13.50 -17.04
CA ALA A 117 13.94 -13.32 -17.47
C ALA A 117 14.93 -14.15 -16.62
N MET A 118 14.69 -14.28 -15.32
CA MET A 118 15.48 -15.11 -14.41
C MET A 118 15.35 -16.60 -14.75
N ILE A 119 14.13 -17.09 -14.97
CA ILE A 119 13.88 -18.48 -15.39
C ILE A 119 14.55 -18.76 -16.74
N ALA A 120 14.48 -17.83 -17.70
CA ALA A 120 15.17 -17.93 -18.99
C ALA A 120 16.71 -17.85 -18.85
N GLY A 121 17.22 -17.41 -17.70
CA GLY A 121 18.66 -17.24 -17.43
C GLY A 121 19.25 -15.96 -18.03
N ASN A 122 18.42 -15.00 -18.41
CA ASN A 122 18.87 -13.72 -18.94
C ASN A 122 19.04 -12.71 -17.79
N ARG A 123 20.22 -12.72 -17.18
CA ARG A 123 20.55 -11.88 -16.03
C ARG A 123 20.45 -10.38 -16.32
N SER A 124 20.86 -9.97 -17.52
CA SER A 124 20.84 -8.53 -17.89
C SER A 124 19.41 -8.00 -17.89
N GLN A 125 18.47 -8.74 -18.47
CA GLN A 125 17.04 -8.38 -18.44
C GLN A 125 16.46 -8.44 -17.04
N THR A 126 16.84 -9.42 -16.22
CA THR A 126 16.41 -9.52 -14.82
C THR A 126 16.83 -8.29 -14.02
N VAL A 127 18.09 -7.86 -14.16
CA VAL A 127 18.60 -6.65 -13.49
C VAL A 127 17.88 -5.41 -13.97
N ALA A 128 17.75 -5.23 -15.30
CA ALA A 128 17.06 -4.08 -15.87
C ALA A 128 15.60 -3.97 -15.38
N ALA A 129 14.87 -5.08 -15.41
CA ALA A 129 13.49 -5.13 -14.96
C ALA A 129 13.36 -4.84 -13.44
N LEU A 130 14.25 -5.38 -12.60
CA LEU A 130 14.25 -5.10 -11.16
C LEU A 130 14.60 -3.64 -10.83
N VAL A 131 15.57 -3.05 -11.54
CA VAL A 131 15.90 -1.62 -11.39
C VAL A 131 14.70 -0.76 -11.74
N PHE A 132 14.00 -1.10 -12.83
CA PHE A 132 12.79 -0.41 -13.24
C PHE A 132 11.67 -0.54 -12.20
N THR A 133 11.43 -1.75 -11.68
CA THR A 133 10.44 -2.01 -10.64
C THR A 133 10.71 -1.21 -9.36
N VAL A 134 11.96 -1.24 -8.86
CA VAL A 134 12.36 -0.47 -7.66
C VAL A 134 12.24 1.04 -7.92
N GLY A 135 12.62 1.50 -9.11
CA GLY A 135 12.45 2.90 -9.50
C GLY A 135 11.00 3.36 -9.47
N LEU A 136 10.08 2.58 -10.04
CA LEU A 136 8.63 2.86 -9.99
C LEU A 136 8.09 2.85 -8.55
N ALA A 137 8.55 1.94 -7.70
CA ALA A 137 8.16 1.88 -6.29
C ALA A 137 8.59 3.13 -5.51
N VAL A 138 9.78 3.66 -5.79
CA VAL A 138 10.27 4.92 -5.19
C VAL A 138 9.43 6.10 -5.66
N VAL A 139 9.08 6.16 -6.95
CA VAL A 139 8.21 7.21 -7.50
C VAL A 139 6.83 7.16 -6.87
N PHE A 140 6.22 5.96 -6.75
CA PHE A 140 4.95 5.77 -6.05
C PHE A 140 5.00 6.31 -4.63
N THR A 141 6.03 5.93 -3.87
CA THR A 141 6.20 6.39 -2.48
C THR A 141 6.34 7.90 -2.40
N GLY A 142 7.10 8.51 -3.32
CA GLY A 142 7.25 9.97 -3.39
C GLY A 142 5.95 10.70 -3.68
N LEU A 143 5.14 10.19 -4.61
CA LEU A 143 3.82 10.75 -4.92
C LEU A 143 2.83 10.57 -3.76
N GLN A 144 2.89 9.45 -3.03
CA GLN A 144 2.06 9.23 -1.84
C GLN A 144 2.41 10.21 -0.70
N VAL A 145 3.69 10.49 -0.50
CA VAL A 145 4.13 11.53 0.45
C VAL A 145 3.66 12.91 0.00
N PHE A 146 3.79 13.24 -1.28
CA PHE A 146 3.29 14.48 -1.84
C PHE A 146 1.78 14.64 -1.62
N GLU A 147 0.99 13.58 -1.85
CA GLU A 147 -0.45 13.56 -1.59
C GLU A 147 -0.77 13.85 -0.12
N TYR A 148 -0.06 13.21 0.82
CA TYR A 148 -0.28 13.42 2.26
C TYR A 148 0.07 14.85 2.72
N LEU A 149 1.09 15.47 2.13
CA LEU A 149 1.48 16.84 2.45
C LEU A 149 0.48 17.89 1.93
N ASN A 150 -0.27 17.56 0.86
CA ASN A 150 -1.24 18.45 0.23
C ASN A 150 -2.71 18.10 0.59
N ALA A 151 -2.93 17.07 1.40
CA ALA A 151 -4.28 16.70 1.83
C ALA A 151 -4.87 17.78 2.75
N GLY A 152 -6.14 18.15 2.48
CA GLY A 152 -6.88 19.16 3.27
C GLY A 152 -7.38 18.65 4.62
N PHE A 153 -7.02 17.43 5.04
CA PHE A 153 -7.43 16.81 6.30
C PHE A 153 -6.29 15.99 6.92
N THR A 154 -6.39 15.76 8.23
CA THR A 154 -5.38 15.03 9.02
C THR A 154 -5.96 13.74 9.62
N ILE A 155 -5.11 12.91 10.21
CA ILE A 155 -5.54 11.69 10.93
C ILE A 155 -6.46 11.97 12.11
N SER A 156 -6.40 13.18 12.68
CA SER A 156 -7.20 13.63 13.81
C SER A 156 -8.56 14.23 13.42
N ASP A 157 -8.83 14.41 12.14
CA ASP A 157 -10.08 15.04 11.64
C ASP A 157 -11.25 14.02 11.59
N GLY A 158 -11.40 13.25 12.66
CA GLY A 158 -12.50 12.32 12.84
C GLY A 158 -12.28 10.95 12.19
N ILE A 159 -13.38 10.21 12.04
CA ILE A 159 -13.34 8.80 11.59
C ILE A 159 -12.89 8.67 10.14
N TYR A 160 -13.17 9.64 9.27
CA TYR A 160 -12.72 9.64 7.88
C TYR A 160 -11.20 9.72 7.80
N GLY A 161 -10.59 10.73 8.44
CA GLY A 161 -9.14 10.90 8.47
C GLY A 161 -8.45 9.70 9.10
N SER A 162 -8.95 9.22 10.23
CA SER A 162 -8.38 8.06 10.92
C SER A 162 -8.38 6.80 10.05
N THR A 163 -9.51 6.44 9.45
CA THR A 163 -9.62 5.23 8.62
C THR A 163 -8.83 5.36 7.32
N PHE A 164 -8.83 6.53 6.70
CA PHE A 164 -8.04 6.84 5.51
C PHE A 164 -6.54 6.66 5.77
N TYR A 165 -5.98 7.39 6.73
CA TYR A 165 -4.54 7.38 7.00
C TYR A 165 -4.06 6.06 7.59
N MET A 166 -4.89 5.34 8.36
CA MET A 166 -4.52 4.01 8.85
C MET A 166 -4.42 3.01 7.70
N ALA A 167 -5.43 2.93 6.85
CA ALA A 167 -5.43 1.96 5.74
C ALA A 167 -4.35 2.27 4.69
N THR A 168 -4.28 3.53 4.22
CA THR A 168 -3.29 3.95 3.21
C THR A 168 -1.87 4.03 3.77
N GLY A 169 -1.71 4.39 5.04
CA GLY A 169 -0.41 4.46 5.72
C GLY A 169 0.21 3.09 5.95
N PHE A 170 -0.57 2.10 6.41
CA PHE A 170 -0.08 0.72 6.50
C PHE A 170 0.21 0.13 5.13
N HIS A 171 -0.57 0.46 4.10
CA HIS A 171 -0.23 0.07 2.74
C HIS A 171 1.10 0.69 2.31
N GLY A 172 1.31 1.98 2.52
CA GLY A 172 2.57 2.65 2.23
C GLY A 172 3.77 2.03 2.96
N PHE A 173 3.59 1.61 4.22
CA PHE A 173 4.59 0.87 4.97
C PHE A 173 4.92 -0.48 4.29
N HIS A 174 3.92 -1.22 3.82
CA HIS A 174 4.12 -2.48 3.08
C HIS A 174 4.80 -2.25 1.72
N VAL A 175 4.49 -1.14 1.03
CA VAL A 175 5.23 -0.73 -0.18
C VAL A 175 6.71 -0.52 0.12
N MET A 176 7.04 0.18 1.20
CA MET A 176 8.44 0.41 1.59
C MET A 176 9.17 -0.90 1.93
N LEU A 177 8.51 -1.82 2.66
CA LEU A 177 9.08 -3.14 2.96
C LEU A 177 9.27 -3.98 1.70
N GLY A 178 8.27 -4.00 0.80
CA GLY A 178 8.35 -4.69 -0.48
C GLY A 178 9.46 -4.13 -1.38
N THR A 179 9.61 -2.80 -1.41
CA THR A 179 10.70 -2.13 -2.14
C THR A 179 12.06 -2.53 -1.59
N ALA A 180 12.23 -2.56 -0.25
CA ALA A 180 13.45 -3.03 0.37
C ALA A 180 13.73 -4.50 0.05
N PHE A 181 12.70 -5.35 0.06
CA PHE A 181 12.82 -6.76 -0.31
C PHE A 181 13.28 -6.93 -1.77
N LEU A 182 12.67 -6.21 -2.72
CA LEU A 182 13.07 -6.22 -4.13
C LEU A 182 14.49 -5.65 -4.33
N ALA A 183 14.87 -4.61 -3.59
CA ALA A 183 16.22 -4.06 -3.63
C ALA A 183 17.27 -5.07 -3.15
N VAL A 184 16.99 -5.82 -2.07
CA VAL A 184 17.84 -6.92 -1.62
C VAL A 184 17.93 -8.01 -2.69
N CYS A 185 16.81 -8.36 -3.34
CA CYS A 185 16.81 -9.31 -4.46
C CYS A 185 17.67 -8.82 -5.63
N LEU A 186 17.61 -7.53 -5.96
CA LEU A 186 18.47 -6.93 -6.99
C LEU A 186 19.96 -7.09 -6.64
N VAL A 187 20.36 -6.77 -5.41
CA VAL A 187 21.75 -6.99 -4.95
C VAL A 187 22.14 -8.46 -5.06
N ARG A 188 21.26 -9.38 -4.66
CA ARG A 188 21.50 -10.83 -4.77
C ARG A 188 21.62 -11.31 -6.21
N VAL A 189 20.84 -10.75 -7.17
CA VAL A 189 21.02 -11.02 -8.59
C VAL A 189 22.38 -10.52 -9.07
N LEU A 190 22.80 -9.34 -8.66
CA LEU A 190 24.13 -8.78 -8.98
C LEU A 190 25.27 -9.63 -8.39
N ALA A 191 25.08 -10.21 -7.23
CA ALA A 191 26.04 -11.10 -6.55
C ALA A 191 25.99 -12.57 -7.03
N TYR A 192 25.20 -12.89 -8.07
CA TYR A 192 25.04 -14.26 -8.59
C TYR A 192 24.49 -15.28 -7.57
N HIS A 193 23.70 -14.85 -6.59
CA HIS A 193 23.12 -15.73 -5.58
C HIS A 193 21.92 -16.54 -6.08
N PHE A 194 21.30 -16.14 -7.18
CA PHE A 194 20.15 -16.84 -7.76
C PHE A 194 20.52 -17.64 -9.01
N THR A 195 19.93 -18.81 -9.14
CA THR A 195 20.01 -19.66 -10.30
C THR A 195 18.62 -19.89 -10.90
N ARG A 196 18.53 -20.47 -12.10
CA ARG A 196 17.26 -20.81 -12.74
C ARG A 196 16.38 -21.73 -11.90
N GLN A 197 16.98 -22.58 -11.06
CA GLN A 197 16.27 -23.59 -10.26
C GLN A 197 16.15 -23.19 -8.78
N HIS A 198 17.05 -22.35 -8.27
CA HIS A 198 17.10 -21.93 -6.87
C HIS A 198 17.00 -20.41 -6.76
N HIS A 199 15.74 -19.90 -6.78
CA HIS A 199 15.45 -18.47 -6.71
C HIS A 199 14.21 -18.17 -5.84
N PHE A 200 13.90 -19.03 -4.86
CA PHE A 200 12.73 -18.88 -3.99
C PHE A 200 12.64 -17.50 -3.33
N GLY A 201 13.75 -16.94 -2.89
CA GLY A 201 13.73 -15.59 -2.27
C GLY A 201 13.21 -14.50 -3.21
N PHE A 202 13.44 -14.65 -4.52
CA PHE A 202 12.85 -13.76 -5.53
C PHE A 202 11.36 -14.05 -5.77
N GLU A 203 10.96 -15.33 -5.84
CA GLU A 203 9.56 -15.73 -5.93
C GLU A 203 8.74 -15.12 -4.77
N ALA A 204 9.25 -15.23 -3.54
CA ALA A 204 8.62 -14.68 -2.36
C ALA A 204 8.49 -13.15 -2.43
N ALA A 205 9.52 -12.44 -2.92
CA ALA A 205 9.47 -11.01 -3.12
C ALA A 205 8.44 -10.60 -4.17
N ALA A 206 8.35 -11.34 -5.29
CA ALA A 206 7.37 -11.09 -6.34
C ALA A 206 5.93 -11.33 -5.84
N TRP A 207 5.68 -12.40 -5.09
CA TRP A 207 4.36 -12.66 -4.49
C TRP A 207 3.96 -11.56 -3.51
N TYR A 208 4.88 -11.13 -2.67
CA TYR A 208 4.63 -10.04 -1.73
C TYR A 208 4.32 -8.72 -2.47
N TRP A 209 5.05 -8.42 -3.54
CA TRP A 209 4.81 -7.24 -4.36
C TRP A 209 3.44 -7.25 -5.01
N HIS A 210 3.03 -8.38 -5.60
CA HIS A 210 1.69 -8.53 -6.17
C HIS A 210 0.58 -8.43 -5.10
N PHE A 211 0.82 -8.94 -3.89
CA PHE A 211 -0.11 -8.74 -2.78
C PHE A 211 -0.28 -7.24 -2.50
N VAL A 212 0.80 -6.47 -2.42
CA VAL A 212 0.76 -5.01 -2.22
C VAL A 212 -0.01 -4.31 -3.34
N ASP A 213 0.22 -4.69 -4.61
CA ASP A 213 -0.54 -4.19 -5.77
C ASP A 213 -2.06 -4.41 -5.62
N VAL A 214 -2.45 -5.62 -5.25
CA VAL A 214 -3.87 -5.99 -5.08
C VAL A 214 -4.51 -5.18 -3.94
N VAL A 215 -3.83 -5.02 -2.82
CA VAL A 215 -4.32 -4.19 -1.71
C VAL A 215 -4.50 -2.74 -2.15
N TRP A 216 -3.58 -2.19 -2.95
CA TRP A 216 -3.74 -0.84 -3.51
C TRP A 216 -4.99 -0.70 -4.36
N LEU A 217 -5.28 -1.67 -5.23
CA LEU A 217 -6.51 -1.63 -6.05
C LEU A 217 -7.77 -1.58 -5.17
N PHE A 218 -7.80 -2.35 -4.07
CA PHE A 218 -8.90 -2.29 -3.11
C PHE A 218 -8.99 -0.92 -2.43
N LEU A 219 -7.87 -0.33 -2.03
CA LEU A 219 -7.82 1.02 -1.45
C LEU A 219 -8.30 2.07 -2.45
N PHE A 220 -7.83 2.01 -3.68
CA PHE A 220 -8.23 2.95 -4.73
C PHE A 220 -9.75 2.90 -4.96
N VAL A 221 -10.31 1.71 -5.14
CA VAL A 221 -11.74 1.54 -5.43
C VAL A 221 -12.60 1.91 -4.21
N SER A 222 -12.24 1.44 -3.01
CA SER A 222 -13.08 1.60 -1.82
C SER A 222 -12.94 2.96 -1.16
N ILE A 223 -11.72 3.43 -0.94
CA ILE A 223 -11.46 4.64 -0.15
C ILE A 223 -11.44 5.89 -1.05
N TYR A 224 -10.67 5.85 -2.14
CA TYR A 224 -10.53 7.02 -3.00
C TYR A 224 -11.72 7.23 -3.92
N TRP A 225 -12.10 6.21 -4.68
CA TRP A 225 -13.17 6.36 -5.67
C TRP A 225 -14.57 6.29 -5.03
N TRP A 226 -14.91 5.17 -4.40
CA TRP A 226 -16.23 5.01 -3.79
C TRP A 226 -16.42 5.91 -2.57
N GLY A 227 -15.43 5.99 -1.68
CA GLY A 227 -15.47 6.84 -0.48
C GLY A 227 -15.51 8.34 -0.78
N GLY A 228 -14.97 8.76 -1.94
CA GLY A 228 -15.02 10.15 -2.41
C GLY A 228 -16.24 10.49 -3.27
N ALA A 229 -16.89 9.49 -3.89
CA ALA A 229 -17.94 9.72 -4.89
C ALA A 229 -19.25 10.31 -4.32
N HIS A 230 -19.56 10.04 -3.06
CA HIS A 230 -20.79 10.53 -2.43
C HIS A 230 -20.87 12.07 -2.33
N LEU A 231 -19.75 12.75 -2.19
CA LEU A 231 -19.70 14.21 -2.14
C LEU A 231 -20.07 14.86 -3.49
N SER A 232 -19.67 14.27 -4.61
CA SER A 232 -19.95 14.80 -5.94
C SER A 232 -21.46 14.74 -6.24
N ILE A 233 -22.15 13.69 -5.82
CA ILE A 233 -23.60 13.51 -6.04
C ILE A 233 -24.39 14.42 -5.11
N ALA A 234 -24.01 14.54 -3.84
CA ALA A 234 -24.68 15.43 -2.88
C ALA A 234 -24.43 16.91 -3.21
N CYS A 235 -23.22 17.27 -3.61
CA CYS A 235 -22.89 18.65 -4.01
C CYS A 235 -23.57 19.02 -5.34
N CYS A 236 -23.71 18.11 -6.28
CA CYS A 236 -24.45 18.33 -7.52
C CYS A 236 -25.95 18.50 -7.26
N LYS A 237 -26.54 17.69 -6.37
CA LYS A 237 -27.93 17.84 -5.93
C LYS A 237 -28.14 19.16 -5.17
N LEU A 238 -27.23 19.55 -4.28
CA LEU A 238 -27.29 20.82 -3.53
C LEU A 238 -27.16 22.05 -4.45
N LYS A 239 -26.24 22.02 -5.42
CA LYS A 239 -26.11 23.09 -6.42
C LYS A 239 -27.37 23.17 -7.31
N HIS A 240 -27.92 22.05 -7.69
CA HIS A 240 -29.14 22.00 -8.49
C HIS A 240 -30.37 22.45 -7.69
N CYS A 241 -30.52 22.00 -6.43
CA CYS A 241 -31.54 22.47 -5.52
C CYS A 241 -31.43 23.98 -5.21
N LYS A 242 -30.23 24.51 -4.97
CA LYS A 242 -30.03 25.95 -4.79
C LYS A 242 -30.39 26.76 -6.04
N ALA A 243 -30.04 26.26 -7.23
CA ALA A 243 -30.40 26.90 -8.48
C ALA A 243 -31.93 26.91 -8.71
N LEU A 244 -32.62 25.81 -8.38
CA LEU A 244 -34.08 25.71 -8.43
C LEU A 244 -34.75 26.66 -7.39
N LEU A 245 -34.29 26.73 -6.16
CA LEU A 245 -34.81 27.62 -5.14
C LEU A 245 -34.63 29.10 -5.52
N LEU A 246 -33.50 29.47 -6.11
CA LEU A 246 -33.25 30.83 -6.60
C LEU A 246 -34.12 31.18 -7.81
N GLN A 247 -34.54 30.19 -8.62
CA GLN A 247 -35.48 30.40 -9.70
C GLN A 247 -36.89 30.58 -9.18
N THR A 248 -37.33 29.82 -8.17
CA THR A 248 -38.69 30.02 -7.55
C THR A 248 -38.79 31.36 -6.84
N GLU A 249 -37.78 31.78 -6.08
CA GLU A 249 -37.75 33.12 -5.47
C GLU A 249 -37.80 34.27 -6.51
N LYS A 250 -37.18 34.11 -7.68
CA LYS A 250 -37.27 35.09 -8.76
C LYS A 250 -38.65 35.16 -9.39
N LEU A 251 -39.32 34.02 -9.50
CA LEU A 251 -40.70 33.96 -10.03
C LEU A 251 -41.70 34.56 -9.05
N GLU A 252 -41.55 34.32 -7.74
CA GLU A 252 -42.43 34.94 -6.71
C GLU A 252 -42.22 36.46 -6.59
N ARG A 253 -41.05 37.01 -6.89
CA ARG A 253 -40.82 38.46 -6.91
C ARG A 253 -41.25 39.13 -8.20
N ALA A 254 -41.59 38.37 -9.23
CA ALA A 254 -42.03 38.88 -10.52
C ALA A 254 -43.56 38.80 -10.71
N ALA A 255 -44.28 38.14 -9.78
CA ALA A 255 -45.75 38.08 -9.70
C ALA A 255 -46.27 39.08 -8.66
#